data_78ab2ce4011ba004cb376e0113f45f65
#
_entry.id   78ab2ce4011ba004cb376e0113f45f65
#
_cell.length_a   1.000
_cell.length_b   1.000
_cell.length_c   1.000
_cell.angle_alpha   90.00
_cell.angle_beta   90.00
_cell.angle_gamma   90.00
#
_symmetry.space_group_name_H-M   'P 1'
#
loop_
_entity.id
_entity.type
_entity.pdbx_description
1 polymer ?
#
loop_
_entity_poly.entity_id
_entity_poly.type
_entity_poly.pdbx_seq_one_letter_code
_entity_poly.pdbx_strand_id
1 'polypeptide(L)'
;MSKGKITILGCGSAKPTRTTSPSGQLVELCDKKFLVDCGEGVQIAMQRLGVHTSRLYTIFISHLHGDHCFGLIGLLTTLGMLKRTQPMHIYAHPDLEKLLTPLLNYHCSDRQYEI
;
A
#
# COMPACT_ATOMS: atom_id res chain seq x y z
N MET A 1 20.13 9.89 -16.48
CA MET A 1 19.35 10.63 -15.49
C MET A 1 17.98 9.96 -15.34
N SER A 2 17.65 9.55 -14.16
CA SER A 2 16.37 8.91 -13.90
C SER A 2 15.23 9.95 -13.89
N LYS A 3 14.09 9.59 -14.45
CA LYS A 3 12.89 10.42 -14.42
C LYS A 3 11.94 9.88 -13.37
N GLY A 4 11.31 10.79 -12.64
CA GLY A 4 10.24 10.43 -11.74
C GLY A 4 8.94 10.18 -12.51
N LYS A 5 8.10 9.31 -11.96
CA LYS A 5 6.78 9.03 -12.50
C LYS A 5 5.79 8.92 -11.35
N ILE A 6 4.63 9.53 -11.52
CA ILE A 6 3.52 9.42 -10.56
C ILE A 6 2.35 8.77 -11.29
N THR A 7 1.83 7.70 -10.72
CA THR A 7 0.64 7.02 -11.23
C THR A 7 -0.49 7.17 -10.22
N ILE A 8 -1.62 7.70 -10.65
CA ILE A 8 -2.80 7.81 -9.80
C ILE A 8 -3.54 6.46 -9.82
N LEU A 9 -3.52 5.76 -8.71
CA LEU A 9 -4.20 4.48 -8.56
C LEU A 9 -5.65 4.68 -8.12
N GLY A 10 -5.90 5.71 -7.33
CA GLY A 10 -7.21 6.09 -6.88
C GLY A 10 -7.24 7.53 -6.41
N CYS A 11 -8.34 8.21 -6.68
CA CYS A 11 -8.55 9.60 -6.28
C CYS A 11 -9.95 9.83 -5.74
N GLY A 12 -10.70 8.77 -5.49
CA GLY A 12 -12.02 8.85 -4.88
C GLY A 12 -11.95 9.28 -3.43
N SER A 13 -13.01 9.92 -2.96
CA SER A 13 -13.13 10.42 -1.59
C SER A 13 -14.05 9.50 -0.79
N ALA A 14 -13.67 9.18 0.43
CA ALA A 14 -14.44 8.45 1.42
C ALA A 14 -14.73 6.98 1.10
N LYS A 15 -15.15 6.64 -0.10
CA LYS A 15 -15.54 5.26 -0.45
C LYS A 15 -15.13 4.88 -1.86
N PRO A 16 -14.91 3.58 -2.12
CA PRO A 16 -14.71 3.13 -3.49
C PRO A 16 -16.02 3.21 -4.28
N THR A 17 -15.88 3.38 -5.59
CA THR A 17 -16.99 3.29 -6.52
C THR A 17 -16.66 2.24 -7.58
N ARG A 18 -17.61 2.00 -8.49
CA ARG A 18 -17.43 1.04 -9.58
C ARG A 18 -16.22 1.38 -10.47
N THR A 19 -15.91 2.66 -10.62
CA THR A 19 -14.87 3.15 -11.56
C THR A 19 -13.69 3.78 -10.86
N THR A 20 -13.77 4.08 -9.56
CA THR A 20 -12.70 4.75 -8.82
C THR A 20 -12.43 4.06 -7.49
N SER A 21 -11.16 3.99 -7.14
CA SER A 21 -10.72 3.60 -5.81
C SER A 21 -10.48 4.85 -4.96
N PRO A 22 -10.58 4.75 -3.63
CA PRO A 22 -10.10 5.80 -2.75
C PRO A 22 -8.61 6.08 -2.94
N SER A 23 -8.06 6.99 -2.16
CA SER A 23 -6.74 7.57 -2.36
C SER A 23 -5.61 6.54 -2.46
N GLY A 24 -4.78 6.69 -3.47
CA GLY A 24 -3.55 5.92 -3.65
C GLY A 24 -2.76 6.45 -4.84
N GLN A 25 -1.51 6.78 -4.63
CA GLN A 25 -0.59 7.25 -5.67
C GLN A 25 0.69 6.43 -5.62
N LEU A 26 1.14 5.98 -6.77
CA LEU A 26 2.42 5.29 -6.90
C LEU A 26 3.46 6.28 -7.43
N VAL A 27 4.53 6.45 -6.67
CA VAL A 27 5.66 7.29 -7.08
C VAL A 27 6.83 6.37 -7.43
N GLU A 28 7.36 6.52 -8.63
CA GLU A 28 8.54 5.79 -9.09
C GLU A 28 9.70 6.76 -9.26
N LEU A 29 10.79 6.49 -8.56
CA LEU A 29 11.97 7.35 -8.58
C LEU A 29 13.22 6.52 -8.31
N CYS A 30 14.24 6.67 -9.15
CA CYS A 30 15.53 5.97 -8.98
C CYS A 30 15.35 4.45 -8.85
N ASP A 31 14.52 3.85 -9.67
CA ASP A 31 14.19 2.42 -9.69
C ASP A 31 13.50 1.92 -8.42
N LYS A 32 13.04 2.81 -7.58
CA LYS A 32 12.27 2.48 -6.37
C LYS A 32 10.83 2.95 -6.53
N LYS A 33 9.95 2.24 -5.88
CA LYS A 33 8.53 2.59 -5.85
C LYS A 33 8.14 2.97 -4.42
N PHE A 34 7.32 4.00 -4.33
CA PHE A 34 6.74 4.48 -3.08
C PHE A 34 5.24 4.56 -3.27
N LEU A 35 4.50 4.05 -2.31
CA LEU A 35 3.04 4.18 -2.33
C LEU A 35 2.65 5.29 -1.35
N VAL A 36 1.86 6.25 -1.81
CA VAL A 36 1.30 7.30 -0.97
C VAL A 36 -0.19 7.03 -0.83
N ASP A 37 -0.61 6.70 0.36
CA ASP A 37 -1.94 6.22 0.72
C ASP A 37 -2.28 4.88 0.09
N CYS A 38 -3.12 4.12 0.75
CA CYS A 38 -3.53 2.80 0.33
C CYS A 38 -5.00 2.59 0.70
N GLY A 39 -5.87 3.27 -0.03
CA GLY A 39 -7.31 3.11 0.13
C GLY A 39 -7.79 1.75 -0.37
N GLU A 40 -9.04 1.45 -0.08
CA GLU A 40 -9.65 0.20 -0.48
C GLU A 40 -9.64 0.04 -2.00
N GLY A 41 -9.11 -1.08 -2.49
CA GLY A 41 -9.02 -1.36 -3.92
C GLY A 41 -7.75 -0.86 -4.61
N VAL A 42 -6.84 -0.19 -3.90
CA VAL A 42 -5.60 0.31 -4.49
C VAL A 42 -4.74 -0.83 -5.05
N GLN A 43 -4.63 -1.96 -4.35
CA GLN A 43 -3.87 -3.09 -4.89
C GLN A 43 -4.49 -3.67 -6.16
N ILE A 44 -5.81 -3.63 -6.29
CA ILE A 44 -6.50 -4.08 -7.51
C ILE A 44 -6.13 -3.14 -8.67
N ALA A 45 -6.11 -1.84 -8.43
CA ALA A 45 -5.68 -0.87 -9.44
C ALA A 45 -4.23 -1.11 -9.85
N MET A 46 -3.35 -1.43 -8.90
CA MET A 46 -1.95 -1.79 -9.20
C MET A 46 -1.88 -3.02 -10.11
N GLN A 47 -2.66 -4.04 -9.83
CA GLN A 47 -2.70 -5.25 -10.65
C GLN A 47 -3.21 -4.96 -12.07
N ARG A 48 -4.26 -4.15 -12.19
CA ARG A 48 -4.80 -3.76 -13.50
C ARG A 48 -3.81 -3.01 -14.36
N LEU A 49 -2.94 -2.22 -13.73
CA LEU A 49 -1.91 -1.45 -14.41
C LEU A 49 -0.60 -2.22 -14.59
N GLY A 50 -0.55 -3.48 -14.15
CA GLY A 50 0.66 -4.29 -14.26
C GLY A 50 1.80 -3.83 -13.37
N VAL A 51 1.50 -3.19 -12.24
CA VAL A 51 2.54 -2.70 -11.33
C VAL A 51 3.17 -3.86 -10.57
N HIS A 52 4.48 -3.99 -10.66
CA HIS A 52 5.24 -4.97 -9.89
C HIS A 52 5.59 -4.41 -8.51
N THR A 53 5.35 -5.19 -7.47
CA THR A 53 5.58 -4.76 -6.09
C THR A 53 6.97 -5.08 -5.56
N SER A 54 7.81 -5.75 -6.36
CA SER A 54 9.15 -6.18 -5.92
C SER A 54 10.06 -5.03 -5.48
N ARG A 55 9.88 -3.85 -6.05
CA ARG A 55 10.67 -2.66 -5.70
C ARG A 55 9.87 -1.63 -4.89
N LEU A 56 8.75 -2.03 -4.36
CA LEU A 56 7.97 -1.23 -3.43
C LEU A 56 8.50 -1.48 -2.02
N TYR A 57 9.22 -0.51 -1.47
CA TYR A 57 9.86 -0.64 -0.17
C TYR A 57 9.25 0.25 0.90
N THR A 58 8.46 1.23 0.50
CA THR A 58 7.98 2.27 1.41
C THR A 58 6.55 2.66 1.08
N ILE A 59 5.75 2.80 2.13
CA ILE A 59 4.38 3.27 2.05
C ILE A 59 4.23 4.46 3.00
N PHE A 60 3.67 5.55 2.49
CA PHE A 60 3.34 6.73 3.28
C PHE A 60 1.82 6.82 3.40
N ILE A 61 1.32 6.92 4.63
CA ILE A 61 -0.11 7.12 4.88
C ILE A 61 -0.30 8.53 5.41
N SER A 62 -1.00 9.37 4.67
CA SER A 62 -1.15 10.78 4.99
C SER A 62 -1.99 11.03 6.23
N HIS A 63 -3.06 10.25 6.42
CA HIS A 63 -3.86 10.25 7.64
C HIS A 63 -4.70 8.98 7.73
N LEU A 64 -5.35 8.76 8.88
CA LEU A 64 -5.93 7.45 9.20
C LEU A 64 -7.41 7.29 8.84
N HIS A 65 -8.01 8.21 8.10
CA HIS A 65 -9.34 7.98 7.55
C HIS A 65 -9.30 6.77 6.60
N GLY A 66 -10.37 6.00 6.58
CA GLY A 66 -10.38 4.72 5.88
C GLY A 66 -10.10 4.83 4.39
N ASP A 67 -10.51 5.92 3.74
CA ASP A 67 -10.24 6.15 2.32
C ASP A 67 -8.74 6.30 2.00
N HIS A 68 -7.88 6.40 3.02
CA HIS A 68 -6.42 6.48 2.86
C HIS A 68 -5.69 5.23 3.32
N CYS A 69 -6.32 4.31 4.05
CA CYS A 69 -5.59 3.18 4.65
C CYS A 69 -6.33 1.84 4.68
N PHE A 70 -7.60 1.76 4.31
CA PHE A 70 -8.35 0.49 4.40
C PHE A 70 -7.82 -0.62 3.48
N GLY A 71 -7.08 -0.28 2.45
CA GLY A 71 -6.45 -1.28 1.57
C GLY A 71 -5.11 -1.80 2.07
N LEU A 72 -4.57 -1.22 3.13
CA LEU A 72 -3.21 -1.52 3.57
C LEU A 72 -3.06 -2.96 4.08
N ILE A 73 -3.93 -3.42 4.97
CA ILE A 73 -3.83 -4.78 5.50
C ILE A 73 -3.97 -5.83 4.37
N GLY A 74 -4.85 -5.58 3.40
CA GLY A 74 -5.01 -6.45 2.25
C GLY A 74 -3.75 -6.53 1.41
N LEU A 75 -3.12 -5.40 1.13
CA LEU A 75 -1.86 -5.35 0.39
C LEU A 75 -0.74 -6.09 1.14
N LEU A 76 -0.57 -5.81 2.41
CA LEU A 76 0.48 -6.45 3.22
C LEU A 76 0.29 -7.97 3.30
N THR A 77 -0.95 -8.42 3.38
CA THR A 77 -1.27 -9.85 3.38
C THR A 77 -0.95 -10.49 2.04
N THR A 78 -1.31 -9.82 0.95
CA THR A 78 -0.99 -10.30 -0.41
C THR A 78 0.52 -10.42 -0.61
N LEU A 79 1.30 -9.44 -0.15
CA LEU A 79 2.76 -9.50 -0.24
C LEU A 79 3.33 -10.70 0.52
N GLY A 80 2.74 -11.05 1.66
CA GLY A 80 3.10 -12.26 2.39
C GLY A 80 2.82 -13.53 1.59
N MET A 81 1.68 -13.60 0.93
CA MET A 81 1.32 -14.73 0.06
C MET A 81 2.28 -14.86 -1.13
N LEU A 82 2.81 -13.75 -1.61
CA LEU A 82 3.79 -13.73 -2.70
C LEU A 82 5.21 -14.04 -2.25
N LYS A 83 5.39 -14.44 -0.99
CA LYS A 83 6.69 -14.84 -0.42
C LYS A 83 7.71 -13.70 -0.36
N ARG A 84 7.24 -12.47 -0.15
CA ARG A 84 8.13 -11.33 0.02
C ARG A 84 9.04 -11.54 1.23
N THR A 85 10.33 -11.20 1.09
CA THR A 85 11.31 -11.26 2.18
C THR A 85 11.89 -9.89 2.54
N GLN A 86 11.77 -8.91 1.65
CA GLN A 86 12.31 -7.58 1.88
C GLN A 86 11.41 -6.79 2.83
N PRO A 87 12.00 -6.03 3.77
CA PRO A 87 11.21 -5.23 4.72
C PRO A 87 10.32 -4.23 4.00
N MET A 88 9.19 -3.93 4.62
CA MET A 88 8.31 -2.85 4.20
C MET A 88 8.36 -1.74 5.26
N HIS A 89 8.68 -0.54 4.84
CA HIS A 89 8.73 0.62 5.72
C HIS A 89 7.43 1.42 5.56
N ILE A 90 6.74 1.64 6.66
CA ILE A 90 5.47 2.39 6.67
C ILE A 90 5.66 3.63 7.53
N TYR A 91 5.40 4.79 6.94
CA TYR A 91 5.45 6.08 7.60
C TYR A 91 4.04 6.61 7.74
N ALA A 92 3.57 6.73 8.97
CA ALA A 92 2.19 7.10 9.27
C ALA A 92 2.07 7.66 10.68
N HIS A 93 0.89 8.13 11.03
CA HIS A 93 0.58 8.49 12.41
C HIS A 93 0.77 7.27 13.33
N PRO A 94 1.31 7.44 14.56
CA PRO A 94 1.58 6.31 15.47
C PRO A 94 0.38 5.41 15.76
N ASP A 95 -0.83 5.93 15.69
CA ASP A 95 -2.03 5.13 15.93
C ASP A 95 -2.24 4.04 14.88
N LEU A 96 -1.65 4.17 13.69
CA LEU A 96 -1.75 3.12 12.68
C LEU A 96 -1.11 1.82 13.17
N GLU A 97 0.01 1.89 13.85
CA GLU A 97 0.66 0.70 14.39
C GLU A 97 -0.26 -0.03 15.37
N LYS A 98 -0.96 0.72 16.22
CA LYS A 98 -1.91 0.13 17.19
C LYS A 98 -3.08 -0.56 16.49
N LEU A 99 -3.55 -0.01 15.39
CA LEU A 99 -4.66 -0.59 14.63
C LEU A 99 -4.20 -1.77 13.77
N LEU A 100 -3.02 -1.67 13.21
CA LEU A 100 -2.51 -2.62 12.22
C LEU A 100 -1.91 -3.86 12.86
N THR A 101 -1.20 -3.72 13.98
CA THR A 101 -0.48 -4.82 14.62
C THR A 101 -1.36 -6.03 14.94
N PRO A 102 -2.55 -5.87 15.55
CA PRO A 102 -3.42 -7.03 15.78
C PRO A 102 -3.85 -7.73 14.51
N LEU A 103 -4.12 -6.96 13.46
CA LEU A 103 -4.52 -7.51 12.16
C LEU A 103 -3.38 -8.28 11.51
N LEU A 104 -2.15 -7.75 11.58
CA LEU A 104 -0.98 -8.43 11.05
C LEU A 104 -0.69 -9.71 11.81
N ASN A 105 -0.81 -9.69 13.13
CA ASN A 105 -0.58 -10.86 13.96
C ASN A 105 -1.59 -11.98 13.69
N TYR A 106 -2.80 -11.63 13.32
CA TYR A 106 -3.83 -12.60 13.01
C TYR A 106 -3.78 -13.08 11.56
N HIS A 107 -3.72 -12.15 10.61
CA HIS A 107 -3.89 -12.45 9.19
C HIS A 107 -2.58 -12.67 8.44
N CYS A 108 -1.47 -12.22 8.98
CA CYS A 108 -0.18 -12.19 8.29
C CYS A 108 0.96 -12.70 9.18
N SER A 109 0.64 -13.59 10.13
CA SER A 109 1.59 -14.10 11.12
C SER A 109 2.69 -14.96 10.50
N ASP A 110 2.41 -15.56 9.35
CA ASP A 110 3.34 -16.44 8.63
C ASP A 110 4.21 -15.69 7.60
N ARG A 111 4.12 -14.38 7.56
CA ARG A 111 4.93 -13.60 6.62
C ARG A 111 6.42 -13.77 6.89
N GLN A 112 7.22 -13.71 5.82
CA GLN A 112 8.67 -13.83 5.87
C GLN A 112 9.36 -12.47 5.69
N TYR A 113 8.66 -11.37 5.92
CA TYR A 113 9.21 -10.03 5.84
C TYR A 113 8.80 -9.18 7.04
N GLU A 114 9.60 -8.19 7.34
CA GLU A 114 9.35 -7.26 8.44
C GLU A 114 8.54 -6.06 7.97
N ILE A 115 7.73 -5.56 8.88
CA ILE A 115 6.94 -4.35 8.65
C ILE A 115 7.25 -3.34 9.74
#